data_1d1d52b3bce2bbc12b5aaee2ea31bf20
#
_entry.id   1d1d52b3bce2bbc12b5aaee2ea31bf20
#
_cell.length_a   1.000
_cell.length_b   1.000
_cell.length_c   1.000
_cell.angle_alpha   90.00
_cell.angle_beta   90.00
_cell.angle_gamma   90.00
#
_symmetry.space_group_name_H-M   'P 1'
#
loop_
_entity.id
_entity.type
_entity.pdbx_description
1 polymer ?
#
loop_
_entity_poly.entity_id
_entity_poly.type
_entity_poly.pdbx_seq_one_letter_code
_entity_poly.pdbx_strand_id
1 'polypeptide(L)'
;MNGRFEKRDGREVIVKEKGKPFRILQLTDIHIGGSLGTRKKDELALAAVEKIVKNANADFVAVTGDMVYPMPLLNQGTRNNLKSTKMFASVMEKLGVDWTVVFGNHDSEVWAKLNKEQLGDFYSAQQHCHFQKGDPDIFGVGNYCIPLLNEDGSLNTALMFIDSNAYLTWNFFSGFDVIHDDQIEWYKKEIKALSNDGEVAKSLAFFHIPPKEFKEGWEKCYRGSSEATYHCGFVQEKDNYFGYPKTKEGKFFGEMVKLGSCKGMFMGHDHLNTLSMTYKGIRLTYGMSIDYNAYKGIAKRNTQRGGTLIDIYDDGSFDVTLLPLSDCK
;
A
#
# COMPACT_ATOMS: atom_id res chain seq x y z
N MET A 1 -5.71 11.09 18.01
CA MET A 1 -4.72 11.07 16.92
C MET A 1 -3.40 11.58 17.47
N ASN A 2 -2.29 10.87 17.20
CA ASN A 2 -0.95 11.20 17.70
C ASN A 2 -0.12 11.96 16.64
N GLY A 3 -0.78 12.52 15.65
CA GLY A 3 -0.17 13.34 14.60
C GLY A 3 -1.18 14.29 14.00
N ARG A 4 -0.68 15.32 13.31
CA ARG A 4 -1.49 16.28 12.57
C ARG A 4 -0.85 16.59 11.23
N PHE A 5 -1.68 16.79 10.21
CA PHE A 5 -1.24 17.22 8.89
C PHE A 5 -1.05 18.73 8.85
N GLU A 6 0.04 19.16 8.23
CA GLU A 6 0.40 20.56 8.03
C GLU A 6 0.98 20.78 6.63
N LYS A 7 0.98 22.03 6.17
CA LYS A 7 1.77 22.43 4.98
C LYS A 7 2.98 23.23 5.43
N ARG A 8 4.19 22.76 5.05
CA ARG A 8 5.45 23.46 5.26
C ARG A 8 6.15 23.65 3.91
N ASP A 9 6.48 24.88 3.56
CA ASP A 9 7.12 25.24 2.29
C ASP A 9 6.41 24.68 1.05
N GLY A 10 5.06 24.69 1.10
CA GLY A 10 4.22 24.15 0.03
C GLY A 10 4.07 22.62 0.01
N ARG A 11 4.79 21.91 0.85
CA ARG A 11 4.77 20.46 0.98
C ARG A 11 3.87 20.02 2.14
N GLU A 12 3.12 18.97 1.95
CA GLU A 12 2.35 18.32 3.00
C GLU A 12 3.27 17.48 3.89
N VAL A 13 3.14 17.63 5.19
CA VAL A 13 3.90 16.90 6.21
C VAL A 13 2.98 16.45 7.34
N ILE A 14 3.41 15.43 8.06
CA ILE A 14 2.77 15.00 9.31
C ILE A 14 3.71 15.37 10.47
N VAL A 15 3.18 15.95 11.54
CA VAL A 15 3.93 16.19 12.78
C VAL A 15 3.38 15.26 13.85
N LYS A 16 4.20 14.32 14.31
CA LYS A 16 3.82 13.35 15.34
C LYS A 16 4.00 13.90 16.75
N GLU A 17 3.17 13.45 17.68
CA GLU A 17 3.29 13.75 19.10
C GLU A 17 4.48 13.01 19.71
N LYS A 18 5.29 13.70 20.51
CA LYS A 18 6.45 13.09 21.20
C LYS A 18 6.03 12.04 22.23
N GLY A 19 6.77 10.95 22.29
CA GLY A 19 6.55 9.87 23.26
C GLY A 19 5.39 8.95 22.93
N LYS A 20 4.69 9.18 21.82
CA LYS A 20 3.62 8.28 21.33
C LYS A 20 3.99 7.74 19.96
N PRO A 21 3.72 6.47 19.65
CA PRO A 21 3.90 5.97 18.27
C PRO A 21 2.91 6.67 17.34
N PHE A 22 3.35 6.96 16.12
CA PHE A 22 2.46 7.32 15.01
C PHE A 22 2.02 6.04 14.33
N ARG A 23 0.72 5.77 14.39
CA ARG A 23 0.15 4.52 13.88
C ARG A 23 -0.43 4.67 12.50
N ILE A 24 0.10 3.93 11.54
CA ILE A 24 -0.46 3.76 10.20
C ILE A 24 -1.23 2.44 10.16
N LEU A 25 -2.46 2.48 9.64
CA LEU A 25 -3.20 1.30 9.24
C LEU A 25 -3.02 1.09 7.74
N GLN A 26 -2.38 0.01 7.33
CA GLN A 26 -2.38 -0.41 5.94
C GLN A 26 -3.65 -1.22 5.65
N LEU A 27 -4.38 -0.82 4.61
CA LEU A 27 -5.47 -1.58 3.97
C LEU A 27 -5.04 -1.91 2.53
N THR A 28 -5.53 -3.02 1.98
CA THR A 28 -5.20 -3.43 0.61
C THR A 28 -6.25 -4.36 0.03
N ASP A 29 -6.31 -4.44 -1.30
CA ASP A 29 -7.10 -5.47 -2.02
C ASP A 29 -8.56 -5.54 -1.56
N ILE A 30 -9.27 -4.42 -1.64
CA ILE A 30 -10.66 -4.30 -1.18
C ILE A 30 -11.63 -4.84 -2.26
N HIS A 31 -11.30 -4.62 -3.54
CA HIS A 31 -11.97 -5.18 -4.72
C HIS A 31 -13.46 -4.93 -4.81
N ILE A 32 -13.88 -3.66 -4.70
CA ILE A 32 -15.28 -3.27 -4.86
C ILE A 32 -15.68 -3.38 -6.34
N GLY A 33 -16.68 -4.21 -6.62
CA GLY A 33 -17.17 -4.43 -7.97
C GLY A 33 -18.17 -3.38 -8.46
N GLY A 34 -18.91 -2.72 -7.57
CA GLY A 34 -19.78 -1.57 -7.84
C GLY A 34 -21.05 -1.86 -8.67
N SER A 35 -21.44 -3.13 -8.85
CA SER A 35 -22.61 -3.54 -9.61
C SER A 35 -23.72 -4.16 -8.74
N LEU A 36 -24.86 -4.46 -9.34
CA LEU A 36 -25.89 -5.26 -8.65
C LEU A 36 -25.43 -6.67 -8.36
N GLY A 37 -24.62 -7.26 -9.26
CA GLY A 37 -24.11 -8.63 -9.10
C GLY A 37 -23.07 -8.77 -7.98
N THR A 38 -22.35 -7.70 -7.64
CA THR A 38 -21.34 -7.69 -6.59
C THR A 38 -21.85 -7.12 -5.26
N ARG A 39 -23.06 -6.54 -5.23
CA ARG A 39 -23.59 -5.73 -4.13
C ARG A 39 -23.36 -6.33 -2.74
N LYS A 40 -23.71 -7.61 -2.53
CA LYS A 40 -23.56 -8.25 -1.21
C LYS A 40 -22.09 -8.37 -0.77
N LYS A 41 -21.20 -8.61 -1.73
CA LYS A 41 -19.75 -8.69 -1.47
C LYS A 41 -19.16 -7.31 -1.21
N ASP A 42 -19.60 -6.31 -1.96
CA ASP A 42 -19.21 -4.90 -1.76
C ASP A 42 -19.65 -4.41 -0.37
N GLU A 43 -20.88 -4.73 0.05
CA GLU A 43 -21.38 -4.40 1.40
C GLU A 43 -20.54 -5.06 2.49
N LEU A 44 -20.13 -6.33 2.31
CA LEU A 44 -19.24 -7.04 3.25
C LEU A 44 -17.84 -6.40 3.30
N ALA A 45 -17.26 -6.05 2.14
CA ALA A 45 -15.95 -5.42 2.08
C ALA A 45 -15.94 -4.05 2.76
N LEU A 46 -16.94 -3.21 2.48
CA LEU A 46 -17.07 -1.88 3.10
C LEU A 46 -17.34 -1.97 4.61
N ALA A 47 -18.14 -2.93 5.05
CA ALA A 47 -18.36 -3.18 6.48
C ALA A 47 -17.08 -3.65 7.18
N ALA A 48 -16.26 -4.48 6.52
CA ALA A 48 -14.96 -4.91 7.01
C ALA A 48 -14.00 -3.71 7.13
N VAL A 49 -13.92 -2.85 6.11
CA VAL A 49 -13.13 -1.59 6.15
C VAL A 49 -13.55 -0.74 7.36
N GLU A 50 -14.86 -0.45 7.49
CA GLU A 50 -15.37 0.37 8.59
C GLU A 50 -15.01 -0.23 9.96
N LYS A 51 -15.17 -1.55 10.12
CA LYS A 51 -14.88 -2.25 11.36
C LYS A 51 -13.39 -2.23 11.70
N ILE A 52 -12.50 -2.51 10.72
CA ILE A 52 -11.06 -2.51 10.91
C ILE A 52 -10.56 -1.10 11.26
N VAL A 53 -10.98 -0.06 10.52
CA VAL A 53 -10.56 1.32 10.78
C VAL A 53 -10.97 1.77 12.19
N LYS A 54 -12.19 1.47 12.63
CA LYS A 54 -12.66 1.80 13.99
C LYS A 54 -11.88 1.09 15.10
N ASN A 55 -11.38 -0.12 14.85
CA ASN A 55 -10.61 -0.89 15.84
C ASN A 55 -9.11 -0.62 15.81
N ALA A 56 -8.58 -0.07 14.73
CA ALA A 56 -7.15 0.17 14.56
C ALA A 56 -6.60 1.28 15.47
N ASN A 57 -7.42 2.26 15.85
CA ASN A 57 -6.96 3.50 16.48
C ASN A 57 -5.79 4.13 15.72
N ALA A 58 -5.91 4.14 14.39
CA ALA A 58 -4.86 4.64 13.51
C ALA A 58 -4.89 6.17 13.44
N ASP A 59 -3.70 6.76 13.32
CA ASP A 59 -3.53 8.18 13.06
C ASP A 59 -3.63 8.48 11.56
N PHE A 60 -3.35 7.47 10.72
CA PHE A 60 -3.35 7.57 9.28
C PHE A 60 -3.69 6.22 8.64
N VAL A 61 -4.37 6.23 7.49
CA VAL A 61 -4.67 5.01 6.73
C VAL A 61 -3.98 5.07 5.36
N ALA A 62 -3.12 4.09 5.09
CA ALA A 62 -2.46 3.90 3.80
C ALA A 62 -3.11 2.74 3.04
N VAL A 63 -3.74 3.00 1.89
CA VAL A 63 -4.35 1.97 1.06
C VAL A 63 -3.38 1.58 -0.06
N THR A 64 -2.89 0.35 -0.04
CA THR A 64 -1.87 -0.12 -0.98
C THR A 64 -2.47 -0.83 -2.20
N GLY A 65 -3.44 -0.17 -2.86
CA GLY A 65 -3.96 -0.55 -4.17
C GLY A 65 -5.12 -1.53 -4.17
N ASP A 66 -5.64 -1.76 -5.36
CA ASP A 66 -6.74 -2.67 -5.68
C ASP A 66 -8.01 -2.42 -4.85
N MET A 67 -8.38 -1.14 -4.74
CA MET A 67 -9.63 -0.72 -4.10
C MET A 67 -10.85 -1.16 -4.90
N VAL A 68 -10.74 -1.23 -6.22
CA VAL A 68 -11.83 -1.58 -7.12
C VAL A 68 -11.48 -2.80 -7.96
N TYR A 69 -12.52 -3.50 -8.44
CA TYR A 69 -12.38 -4.65 -9.32
C TYR A 69 -13.39 -4.56 -10.47
N PRO A 70 -13.11 -3.74 -11.50
CA PRO A 70 -14.04 -3.46 -12.59
C PRO A 70 -14.03 -4.56 -13.66
N MET A 71 -14.30 -5.82 -13.28
CA MET A 71 -14.25 -7.03 -14.13
C MET A 71 -15.65 -7.49 -14.51
N PRO A 72 -16.31 -6.89 -15.52
CA PRO A 72 -17.74 -7.14 -15.80
C PRO A 72 -18.04 -8.59 -16.19
N LEU A 73 -17.11 -9.27 -16.84
CA LEU A 73 -17.32 -10.64 -17.30
C LEU A 73 -16.98 -11.70 -16.24
N LEU A 74 -16.00 -11.45 -15.39
CA LEU A 74 -15.51 -12.44 -14.42
C LEU A 74 -16.27 -12.42 -13.10
N ASN A 75 -16.57 -11.24 -12.57
CA ASN A 75 -17.21 -11.08 -11.27
C ASN A 75 -18.52 -10.31 -11.31
N GLN A 76 -19.03 -9.99 -12.51
CA GLN A 76 -20.19 -9.15 -12.72
C GLN A 76 -20.04 -7.70 -12.19
N GLY A 77 -18.81 -7.23 -12.03
CA GLY A 77 -18.50 -5.85 -11.64
C GLY A 77 -18.89 -4.83 -12.70
N THR A 78 -18.83 -3.56 -12.37
CA THR A 78 -19.06 -2.48 -13.35
C THR A 78 -17.76 -1.98 -13.93
N ARG A 79 -17.77 -1.56 -15.20
CA ARG A 79 -16.68 -0.80 -15.82
C ARG A 79 -16.52 0.60 -15.23
N ASN A 80 -17.50 1.07 -14.48
CA ASN A 80 -17.48 2.40 -13.85
C ASN A 80 -16.71 2.35 -12.52
N ASN A 81 -15.37 2.31 -12.61
CA ASN A 81 -14.48 2.31 -11.47
C ASN A 81 -14.66 3.54 -10.57
N LEU A 82 -15.05 4.71 -11.09
CA LEU A 82 -15.39 5.86 -10.26
C LEU A 82 -16.52 5.57 -9.28
N LYS A 83 -17.54 4.77 -9.69
CA LYS A 83 -18.62 4.39 -8.77
C LYS A 83 -18.09 3.59 -7.60
N SER A 84 -17.26 2.58 -7.87
CA SER A 84 -16.64 1.74 -6.83
C SER A 84 -15.71 2.55 -5.93
N THR A 85 -14.88 3.42 -6.51
CA THR A 85 -14.03 4.37 -5.79
C THR A 85 -14.83 5.28 -4.85
N LYS A 86 -15.96 5.84 -5.33
CA LYS A 86 -16.85 6.67 -4.50
C LYS A 86 -17.45 5.89 -3.33
N MET A 87 -17.78 4.62 -3.50
CA MET A 87 -18.30 3.79 -2.42
C MET A 87 -17.26 3.63 -1.30
N PHE A 88 -16.00 3.36 -1.65
CA PHE A 88 -14.90 3.28 -0.68
C PHE A 88 -14.62 4.64 -0.01
N ALA A 89 -14.38 5.69 -0.81
CA ALA A 89 -14.08 7.02 -0.30
C ALA A 89 -15.17 7.54 0.64
N SER A 90 -16.45 7.27 0.34
CA SER A 90 -17.58 7.66 1.20
C SER A 90 -17.51 7.04 2.60
N VAL A 91 -16.96 5.82 2.74
CA VAL A 91 -16.74 5.20 4.06
C VAL A 91 -15.60 5.90 4.79
N MET A 92 -14.49 6.16 4.10
CA MET A 92 -13.31 6.81 4.70
C MET A 92 -13.62 8.24 5.15
N GLU A 93 -14.26 9.03 4.30
CA GLU A 93 -14.68 10.40 4.60
C GLU A 93 -15.69 10.47 5.76
N LYS A 94 -16.63 9.52 5.82
CA LYS A 94 -17.58 9.42 6.94
C LYS A 94 -16.89 9.08 8.26
N LEU A 95 -15.82 8.30 8.22
CA LEU A 95 -15.02 7.96 9.42
C LEU A 95 -14.19 9.15 9.89
N GLY A 96 -13.90 10.12 9.02
CA GLY A 96 -13.13 11.32 9.36
C GLY A 96 -11.68 11.01 9.75
N VAL A 97 -11.13 9.92 9.23
CA VAL A 97 -9.73 9.55 9.40
C VAL A 97 -8.91 10.03 8.20
N ASP A 98 -7.73 10.57 8.45
CA ASP A 98 -6.80 10.93 7.37
C ASP A 98 -6.30 9.68 6.65
N TRP A 99 -6.35 9.69 5.32
CA TRP A 99 -6.02 8.54 4.51
C TRP A 99 -5.32 8.90 3.20
N THR A 100 -4.69 7.91 2.59
CA THR A 100 -4.10 8.05 1.26
C THR A 100 -4.12 6.72 0.52
N VAL A 101 -3.77 6.75 -0.78
CA VAL A 101 -3.79 5.58 -1.64
C VAL A 101 -2.56 5.50 -2.53
N VAL A 102 -2.21 4.31 -2.96
CA VAL A 102 -1.47 4.04 -4.19
C VAL A 102 -2.35 3.18 -5.10
N PHE A 103 -2.09 3.21 -6.40
CA PHE A 103 -2.86 2.38 -7.34
C PHE A 103 -2.35 0.94 -7.38
N GLY A 104 -3.30 0.01 -7.45
CA GLY A 104 -3.07 -1.37 -7.84
C GLY A 104 -3.32 -1.60 -9.33
N ASN A 105 -3.12 -2.83 -9.79
CA ASN A 105 -3.28 -3.17 -11.20
C ASN A 105 -4.74 -3.23 -11.66
N HIS A 106 -5.68 -3.44 -10.73
CA HIS A 106 -7.11 -3.47 -11.05
C HIS A 106 -7.81 -2.12 -10.99
N ASP A 107 -7.23 -1.09 -10.37
CA ASP A 107 -7.90 0.19 -10.17
C ASP A 107 -8.26 0.90 -11.48
N SER A 108 -7.44 0.71 -12.52
CA SER A 108 -7.62 1.32 -13.84
C SER A 108 -7.42 0.35 -15.01
N GLU A 109 -8.05 -0.82 -14.92
CA GLU A 109 -8.05 -1.83 -15.97
C GLU A 109 -8.41 -1.24 -17.35
N VAL A 110 -7.91 -1.84 -18.43
CA VAL A 110 -8.09 -1.34 -19.81
C VAL A 110 -9.56 -1.09 -20.21
N TRP A 111 -10.48 -1.81 -19.61
CA TRP A 111 -11.94 -1.62 -19.80
C TRP A 111 -12.59 -0.71 -18.77
N ALA A 112 -11.85 -0.21 -17.79
CA ALA A 112 -12.37 0.74 -16.81
C ALA A 112 -12.71 2.09 -17.47
N LYS A 113 -13.67 2.80 -16.89
CA LYS A 113 -14.15 4.08 -17.43
C LYS A 113 -13.13 5.19 -17.26
N LEU A 114 -12.44 5.22 -16.12
CA LEU A 114 -11.47 6.25 -15.78
C LEU A 114 -10.06 5.64 -15.70
N ASN A 115 -9.07 6.39 -16.17
CA ASN A 115 -7.67 6.10 -15.98
C ASN A 115 -7.16 6.59 -14.61
N LYS A 116 -5.89 6.31 -14.27
CA LYS A 116 -5.28 6.70 -13.00
C LYS A 116 -5.27 8.22 -12.78
N GLU A 117 -5.00 9.02 -13.83
CA GLU A 117 -5.03 10.48 -13.74
C GLU A 117 -6.38 11.02 -13.27
N GLN A 118 -7.45 10.52 -13.89
CA GLN A 118 -8.82 10.93 -13.58
C GLN A 118 -9.26 10.44 -12.17
N LEU A 119 -8.82 9.25 -11.77
CA LEU A 119 -9.03 8.76 -10.40
C LEU A 119 -8.22 9.58 -9.40
N GLY A 120 -7.00 9.98 -9.76
CA GLY A 120 -6.15 10.87 -8.97
C GLY A 120 -6.81 12.22 -8.70
N ASP A 121 -7.43 12.82 -9.72
CA ASP A 121 -8.23 14.06 -9.55
C ASP A 121 -9.36 13.87 -8.55
N PHE A 122 -10.03 12.71 -8.59
CA PHE A 122 -11.07 12.39 -7.62
C PHE A 122 -10.52 12.25 -6.20
N TYR A 123 -9.41 11.52 -6.00
CA TYR A 123 -8.82 11.33 -4.67
C TYR A 123 -8.30 12.64 -4.06
N SER A 124 -7.59 13.45 -4.85
CA SER A 124 -7.07 14.75 -4.40
C SER A 124 -8.16 15.76 -4.02
N ALA A 125 -9.39 15.52 -4.44
CA ALA A 125 -10.54 16.37 -4.12
C ALA A 125 -11.29 15.92 -2.85
N GLN A 126 -10.93 14.80 -2.22
CA GLN A 126 -11.56 14.36 -0.98
C GLN A 126 -11.00 15.13 0.22
N GLN A 127 -11.83 15.35 1.24
CA GLN A 127 -11.47 16.21 2.38
C GLN A 127 -10.36 15.60 3.25
N HIS A 128 -10.40 14.29 3.48
CA HIS A 128 -9.47 13.57 4.35
C HIS A 128 -8.44 12.75 3.57
N CYS A 129 -8.44 12.83 2.23
CA CYS A 129 -7.51 12.09 1.39
C CYS A 129 -6.28 12.93 1.04
N HIS A 130 -5.11 12.45 1.40
CA HIS A 130 -3.82 13.10 1.18
C HIS A 130 -3.10 12.60 -0.08
N PHE A 131 -3.84 12.07 -1.04
CA PHE A 131 -3.28 11.63 -2.32
C PHE A 131 -2.73 12.80 -3.12
N GLN A 132 -1.53 12.60 -3.68
CA GLN A 132 -0.88 13.54 -4.58
C GLN A 132 -0.57 12.83 -5.89
N LYS A 133 -0.83 13.47 -7.03
CA LYS A 133 -0.57 12.89 -8.35
C LYS A 133 0.93 12.70 -8.63
N GLY A 134 1.77 13.49 -7.98
CA GLY A 134 3.21 13.49 -8.21
C GLY A 134 3.61 14.33 -9.42
N ASP A 135 4.87 14.21 -9.82
CA ASP A 135 5.44 14.88 -10.97
C ASP A 135 4.99 14.17 -12.26
N PRO A 136 4.35 14.87 -13.21
CA PRO A 136 3.87 14.27 -14.46
C PRO A 136 4.98 13.76 -15.38
N ASP A 137 6.23 14.18 -15.17
CA ASP A 137 7.39 13.72 -15.93
C ASP A 137 7.96 12.39 -15.40
N ILE A 138 7.44 11.88 -14.26
CA ILE A 138 7.78 10.58 -13.68
C ILE A 138 6.76 9.54 -14.08
N PHE A 139 7.20 8.37 -14.52
CA PHE A 139 6.31 7.29 -14.95
C PHE A 139 5.35 6.87 -13.82
N GLY A 140 4.08 6.59 -14.18
CA GLY A 140 3.03 6.26 -13.22
C GLY A 140 2.34 7.49 -12.62
N VAL A 141 1.33 7.26 -11.78
CA VAL A 141 0.52 8.31 -11.16
C VAL A 141 0.46 8.09 -9.65
N GLY A 142 0.84 9.10 -8.88
CA GLY A 142 0.84 8.97 -7.43
C GLY A 142 2.20 8.52 -6.88
N ASN A 143 3.30 9.08 -7.44
CA ASN A 143 4.62 9.01 -6.82
C ASN A 143 4.82 10.25 -5.96
N TYR A 144 4.71 10.12 -4.65
CA TYR A 144 4.82 11.25 -3.73
C TYR A 144 5.38 10.84 -2.37
N CYS A 145 5.86 11.82 -1.62
CA CYS A 145 6.38 11.62 -0.28
C CYS A 145 5.65 12.53 0.71
N ILE A 146 5.24 11.97 1.84
CA ILE A 146 4.73 12.72 2.99
C ILE A 146 5.75 12.54 4.12
N PRO A 147 6.57 13.55 4.46
CA PRO A 147 7.49 13.47 5.59
C PRO A 147 6.73 13.38 6.92
N LEU A 148 7.06 12.40 7.74
CA LEU A 148 6.70 12.33 9.15
C LEU A 148 7.80 13.05 9.94
N LEU A 149 7.42 14.10 10.63
CA LEU A 149 8.32 14.91 11.45
C LEU A 149 8.10 14.64 12.94
N ASN A 150 9.13 14.76 13.72
CA ASN A 150 9.02 14.87 15.17
C ASN A 150 8.42 16.23 15.55
N GLU A 151 8.00 16.40 16.79
CA GLU A 151 7.40 17.63 17.31
C GLU A 151 8.35 18.84 17.20
N ASP A 152 9.66 18.61 17.29
CA ASP A 152 10.70 19.63 17.12
C ASP A 152 10.95 20.04 15.67
N GLY A 153 10.28 19.41 14.73
CA GLY A 153 10.40 19.64 13.30
C GLY A 153 11.49 18.85 12.60
N SER A 154 12.27 18.05 13.32
CA SER A 154 13.24 17.13 12.71
C SER A 154 12.53 16.02 11.94
N LEU A 155 13.15 15.53 10.85
CA LEU A 155 12.61 14.39 10.12
C LEU A 155 12.70 13.13 10.98
N ASN A 156 11.56 12.45 11.13
CA ASN A 156 11.50 11.10 11.71
C ASN A 156 11.62 10.04 10.61
N THR A 157 10.70 10.05 9.64
CA THR A 157 10.62 9.04 8.57
C THR A 157 9.97 9.65 7.32
N ALA A 158 10.51 9.38 6.14
CA ALA A 158 9.88 9.70 4.87
C ALA A 158 8.88 8.60 4.47
N LEU A 159 7.59 8.92 4.38
CA LEU A 159 6.56 8.00 3.90
C LEU A 159 6.48 8.14 2.37
N MET A 160 6.98 7.13 1.66
CA MET A 160 7.10 7.12 0.20
C MET A 160 5.96 6.30 -0.40
N PHE A 161 5.12 6.94 -1.19
CA PHE A 161 4.01 6.31 -1.91
C PHE A 161 4.39 6.21 -3.38
N ILE A 162 4.28 5.01 -3.97
CA ILE A 162 4.82 4.72 -5.29
C ILE A 162 3.79 3.96 -6.11
N ASP A 163 3.52 4.41 -7.32
CA ASP A 163 2.79 3.61 -8.30
C ASP A 163 3.68 2.47 -8.80
N SER A 164 3.40 1.24 -8.37
CA SER A 164 4.12 0.05 -8.85
C SER A 164 3.71 -0.38 -10.26
N ASN A 165 2.92 0.45 -10.92
CA ASN A 165 2.38 0.24 -12.26
C ASN A 165 1.34 -0.90 -12.31
N ALA A 166 1.13 -1.54 -13.45
CA ALA A 166 0.15 -2.60 -13.57
C ALA A 166 0.69 -3.73 -14.46
N TYR A 167 0.47 -3.63 -15.77
CA TYR A 167 0.89 -4.63 -16.75
C TYR A 167 1.88 -4.01 -17.73
N LEU A 168 2.78 -4.83 -18.27
CA LEU A 168 3.78 -4.39 -19.26
C LEU A 168 3.17 -3.79 -20.54
N THR A 169 1.97 -4.26 -20.90
CA THR A 169 1.21 -3.74 -22.04
C THR A 169 -0.27 -3.69 -21.65
N TRP A 170 -1.13 -3.17 -22.54
CA TRP A 170 -2.58 -3.21 -22.37
C TRP A 170 -3.15 -4.63 -22.18
N ASN A 171 -2.37 -5.66 -22.48
CA ASN A 171 -2.76 -7.07 -22.34
C ASN A 171 -2.29 -7.61 -20.99
N PHE A 172 -3.21 -7.94 -20.10
CA PHE A 172 -2.92 -8.48 -18.78
C PHE A 172 -2.16 -9.83 -18.79
N PHE A 173 -2.11 -10.54 -19.93
CA PHE A 173 -1.24 -11.70 -20.11
C PHE A 173 0.24 -11.35 -20.32
N SER A 174 0.58 -10.09 -20.53
CA SER A 174 1.97 -9.66 -20.74
C SER A 174 2.84 -9.78 -19.48
N GLY A 175 2.22 -9.97 -18.31
CA GLY A 175 2.87 -9.95 -17.01
C GLY A 175 2.87 -8.56 -16.38
N PHE A 176 3.22 -8.49 -15.09
CA PHE A 176 3.28 -7.24 -14.34
C PHE A 176 4.48 -6.39 -14.75
N ASP A 177 4.31 -5.08 -14.71
CA ASP A 177 5.38 -4.11 -14.90
C ASP A 177 6.18 -3.94 -13.60
N VAL A 178 7.27 -3.19 -13.66
CA VAL A 178 8.17 -2.89 -12.52
C VAL A 178 8.11 -1.41 -12.17
N ILE A 179 8.62 -1.03 -11.01
CA ILE A 179 8.95 0.36 -10.70
C ILE A 179 10.10 0.78 -11.63
N HIS A 180 9.92 1.84 -12.42
CA HIS A 180 10.82 2.28 -13.48
C HIS A 180 12.03 3.06 -12.94
N ASP A 181 13.06 3.19 -13.76
CA ASP A 181 14.33 3.84 -13.36
C ASP A 181 14.13 5.33 -12.98
N ASP A 182 13.22 6.05 -13.63
CA ASP A 182 12.88 7.45 -13.31
C ASP A 182 12.15 7.57 -11.94
N GLN A 183 11.28 6.63 -11.61
CA GLN A 183 10.66 6.52 -10.28
C GLN A 183 11.72 6.25 -9.19
N ILE A 184 12.71 5.39 -9.49
CA ILE A 184 13.83 5.08 -8.59
C ILE A 184 14.69 6.33 -8.37
N GLU A 185 15.02 7.06 -9.43
CA GLU A 185 15.82 8.30 -9.34
C GLU A 185 15.04 9.41 -8.62
N TRP A 186 13.73 9.53 -8.84
CA TRP A 186 12.87 10.40 -8.06
C TRP A 186 12.95 10.06 -6.55
N TYR A 187 12.81 8.78 -6.20
CA TYR A 187 12.90 8.35 -4.81
C TYR A 187 14.24 8.74 -4.18
N LYS A 188 15.35 8.48 -4.87
CA LYS A 188 16.70 8.85 -4.41
C LYS A 188 16.84 10.37 -4.21
N LYS A 189 16.28 11.16 -5.13
CA LYS A 189 16.29 12.63 -5.05
C LYS A 189 15.50 13.14 -3.84
N GLU A 190 14.31 12.57 -3.59
CA GLU A 190 13.51 12.89 -2.41
C GLU A 190 14.27 12.58 -1.11
N ILE A 191 14.85 11.39 -1.00
CA ILE A 191 15.64 11.02 0.18
C ILE A 191 16.84 11.94 0.36
N LYS A 192 17.55 12.27 -0.71
CA LYS A 192 18.68 13.20 -0.64
C LYS A 192 18.25 14.58 -0.15
N ALA A 193 17.11 15.09 -0.60
CA ALA A 193 16.57 16.37 -0.17
C ALA A 193 16.14 16.41 1.32
N LEU A 194 15.76 15.24 1.86
CA LEU A 194 15.35 15.07 3.25
C LEU A 194 16.49 14.65 4.19
N SER A 195 17.66 14.30 3.65
CA SER A 195 18.85 13.89 4.42
C SER A 195 19.63 15.09 4.89
N ASN A 196 20.20 15.03 6.09
CA ASN A 196 21.03 16.09 6.69
C ASN A 196 22.44 15.57 6.97
N ASP A 197 23.45 16.42 6.78
CA ASP A 197 24.86 16.30 7.22
C ASP A 197 25.43 14.88 7.40
N GLY A 198 25.33 14.05 6.34
CA GLY A 198 25.90 12.71 6.31
C GLY A 198 25.01 11.61 6.87
N GLU A 199 23.81 11.93 7.36
CA GLU A 199 22.83 10.95 7.81
C GLU A 199 21.72 10.76 6.76
N VAL A 200 21.60 9.53 6.21
CA VAL A 200 20.59 9.21 5.22
C VAL A 200 19.21 9.13 5.88
N ALA A 201 18.26 9.89 5.38
CA ALA A 201 16.88 9.89 5.87
C ALA A 201 16.26 8.49 5.84
N LYS A 202 15.65 8.05 6.94
CA LYS A 202 14.90 6.80 7.01
C LYS A 202 13.62 6.93 6.20
N SER A 203 13.20 5.83 5.55
CA SER A 203 11.95 5.81 4.79
C SER A 203 11.20 4.49 4.88
N LEU A 204 9.88 4.57 4.70
CA LEU A 204 8.97 3.45 4.49
C LEU A 204 8.31 3.62 3.12
N ALA A 205 8.28 2.56 2.33
CA ALA A 205 7.72 2.57 0.98
C ALA A 205 6.38 1.80 0.93
N PHE A 206 5.37 2.42 0.34
CA PHE A 206 4.03 1.87 0.15
C PHE A 206 3.75 1.77 -1.35
N PHE A 207 3.46 0.58 -1.83
CA PHE A 207 3.14 0.31 -3.23
C PHE A 207 2.33 -0.99 -3.33
N HIS A 208 1.92 -1.42 -4.51
CA HIS A 208 0.99 -2.54 -4.63
C HIS A 208 1.67 -3.87 -5.00
N ILE A 209 2.35 -3.94 -6.15
CA ILE A 209 2.90 -5.18 -6.69
C ILE A 209 4.27 -5.49 -6.03
N PRO A 210 4.43 -6.65 -5.38
CA PRO A 210 5.66 -6.98 -4.66
C PRO A 210 6.86 -7.19 -5.61
N PRO A 211 8.10 -6.92 -5.15
CA PRO A 211 9.30 -7.28 -5.87
C PRO A 211 9.61 -8.78 -5.73
N LYS A 212 10.39 -9.34 -6.66
CA LYS A 212 10.81 -10.77 -6.64
C LYS A 212 11.53 -11.17 -5.34
N GLU A 213 12.19 -10.22 -4.72
CA GLU A 213 12.94 -10.38 -3.48
C GLU A 213 12.06 -10.81 -2.31
N PHE A 214 10.76 -10.61 -2.42
CA PHE A 214 9.81 -11.16 -1.42
C PHE A 214 9.87 -12.69 -1.43
N LYS A 215 9.82 -13.31 -2.62
CA LYS A 215 9.99 -14.76 -2.76
C LYS A 215 11.36 -15.23 -2.33
N GLU A 216 12.43 -14.53 -2.76
CA GLU A 216 13.81 -14.86 -2.41
C GLU A 216 14.00 -14.86 -0.88
N GLY A 217 13.52 -13.80 -0.20
CA GLY A 217 13.60 -13.70 1.27
C GLY A 217 12.80 -14.79 1.97
N TRP A 218 11.59 -15.12 1.47
CA TRP A 218 10.80 -16.23 2.01
C TRP A 218 11.51 -17.57 1.90
N GLU A 219 12.11 -17.87 0.74
CA GLU A 219 12.90 -19.10 0.55
C GLU A 219 14.09 -19.18 1.51
N LYS A 220 14.73 -18.02 1.82
CA LYS A 220 15.79 -17.92 2.82
C LYS A 220 15.28 -18.18 4.23
N CYS A 221 14.16 -17.56 4.62
CA CYS A 221 13.49 -17.81 5.91
C CYS A 221 13.14 -19.29 6.08
N TYR A 222 12.52 -19.89 5.06
CA TYR A 222 12.09 -21.29 5.09
C TYR A 222 13.26 -22.25 5.26
N ARG A 223 14.42 -21.93 4.71
CA ARG A 223 15.67 -22.74 4.84
C ARG A 223 16.47 -22.43 6.11
N GLY A 224 15.98 -21.55 6.97
CA GLY A 224 16.69 -21.15 8.20
C GLY A 224 17.98 -20.36 7.96
N SER A 225 18.08 -19.64 6.82
CA SER A 225 19.23 -18.80 6.51
C SER A 225 19.25 -17.55 7.39
N SER A 226 20.43 -17.12 7.84
CA SER A 226 20.62 -15.87 8.58
C SER A 226 20.45 -14.60 7.73
N GLU A 227 20.29 -14.74 6.40
CA GLU A 227 20.10 -13.60 5.48
C GLU A 227 18.67 -13.00 5.57
N ALA A 228 17.71 -13.75 6.12
CA ALA A 228 16.35 -13.30 6.27
C ALA A 228 15.79 -13.68 7.65
N THR A 229 14.94 -12.81 8.21
CA THR A 229 14.31 -13.02 9.51
C THR A 229 12.80 -12.98 9.35
N TYR A 230 12.13 -14.09 9.69
CA TYR A 230 10.67 -14.15 9.77
C TYR A 230 10.16 -13.39 11.01
N HIS A 231 9.07 -12.66 10.86
CA HIS A 231 8.41 -11.95 11.97
C HIS A 231 7.01 -12.48 12.24
N CYS A 232 6.12 -12.42 11.26
CA CYS A 232 4.73 -12.87 11.43
C CYS A 232 4.05 -13.15 10.08
N GLY A 233 2.81 -13.64 10.14
CA GLY A 233 2.00 -13.92 8.97
C GLY A 233 2.36 -15.23 8.27
N PHE A 234 1.84 -15.43 7.06
CA PHE A 234 2.02 -16.67 6.32
C PHE A 234 1.89 -16.46 4.82
N VAL A 235 2.32 -17.48 4.06
CA VAL A 235 2.12 -17.62 2.63
C VAL A 235 1.04 -18.68 2.43
N GLN A 236 -0.13 -18.30 1.90
CA GLN A 236 -1.28 -19.18 1.67
C GLN A 236 -1.75 -19.19 0.21
N GLU A 237 -1.09 -18.45 -0.66
CA GLU A 237 -1.33 -18.60 -2.09
C GLU A 237 -0.98 -20.02 -2.54
N LYS A 238 -1.76 -20.51 -3.52
CA LYS A 238 -1.56 -21.88 -4.05
C LYS A 238 -0.11 -22.04 -4.55
N ASP A 239 0.51 -23.16 -4.22
CA ASP A 239 1.89 -23.51 -4.60
C ASP A 239 2.94 -22.49 -4.14
N ASN A 240 2.69 -21.80 -3.02
CA ASN A 240 3.52 -20.72 -2.50
C ASN A 240 3.78 -19.63 -3.57
N TYR A 241 2.73 -19.23 -4.26
CA TYR A 241 2.79 -18.24 -5.32
C TYR A 241 3.11 -16.86 -4.76
N PHE A 242 3.88 -16.11 -5.54
CA PHE A 242 4.19 -14.68 -5.35
C PHE A 242 3.98 -13.95 -6.68
N GLY A 243 3.13 -12.93 -6.65
CA GLY A 243 2.68 -12.14 -7.80
C GLY A 243 3.64 -11.04 -8.22
N TYR A 244 4.93 -11.32 -8.36
CA TYR A 244 5.93 -10.35 -8.80
C TYR A 244 6.12 -10.31 -10.32
N PRO A 245 6.70 -9.23 -10.90
CA PRO A 245 7.09 -9.16 -12.30
C PRO A 245 8.07 -10.26 -12.69
N LYS A 246 7.69 -11.13 -13.65
CA LYS A 246 8.52 -12.29 -14.07
C LYS A 246 9.24 -12.07 -15.40
N THR A 247 8.71 -11.18 -16.24
CA THR A 247 9.17 -10.95 -17.60
C THR A 247 10.12 -9.76 -17.72
N LYS A 248 10.12 -8.89 -16.74
CA LYS A 248 11.01 -7.72 -16.65
C LYS A 248 11.67 -7.69 -15.28
N GLU A 249 12.98 -7.52 -15.24
CA GLU A 249 13.71 -7.47 -13.99
C GLU A 249 13.59 -6.08 -13.34
N GLY A 250 13.03 -6.04 -12.12
CA GLY A 250 12.94 -4.83 -11.31
C GLY A 250 14.26 -4.54 -10.59
N LYS A 251 14.68 -3.28 -10.55
CA LYS A 251 15.89 -2.84 -9.85
C LYS A 251 15.60 -2.21 -8.48
N PHE A 252 14.33 -1.86 -8.22
CA PHE A 252 13.94 -1.03 -7.08
C PHE A 252 14.48 -1.53 -5.75
N PHE A 253 14.25 -2.80 -5.40
CA PHE A 253 14.72 -3.36 -4.13
C PHE A 253 16.24 -3.25 -3.98
N GLY A 254 16.99 -3.66 -5.00
CA GLY A 254 18.46 -3.59 -4.99
C GLY A 254 19.00 -2.17 -4.83
N GLU A 255 18.36 -1.20 -5.47
CA GLU A 255 18.72 0.22 -5.35
C GLU A 255 18.37 0.78 -3.96
N MET A 256 17.26 0.34 -3.34
CA MET A 256 16.90 0.74 -1.98
C MET A 256 17.85 0.15 -0.93
N VAL A 257 18.33 -1.09 -1.12
CA VAL A 257 19.38 -1.67 -0.28
C VAL A 257 20.66 -0.85 -0.36
N LYS A 258 21.10 -0.45 -1.57
CA LYS A 258 22.30 0.39 -1.76
C LYS A 258 22.16 1.77 -1.15
N LEU A 259 20.98 2.39 -1.30
CA LEU A 259 20.68 3.71 -0.73
C LEU A 259 20.70 3.70 0.81
N GLY A 260 20.30 2.58 1.43
CA GLY A 260 20.28 2.40 2.88
C GLY A 260 19.18 3.17 3.63
N SER A 261 18.33 3.90 2.91
CA SER A 261 17.21 4.69 3.44
C SER A 261 16.03 3.84 3.84
N CYS A 262 15.56 2.99 2.90
CA CYS A 262 14.33 2.22 3.04
C CYS A 262 14.47 1.14 4.14
N LYS A 263 13.63 1.25 5.16
CA LYS A 263 13.59 0.30 6.30
C LYS A 263 12.44 -0.68 6.21
N GLY A 264 11.37 -0.34 5.48
CA GLY A 264 10.20 -1.19 5.28
C GLY A 264 9.52 -0.94 3.94
N MET A 265 8.98 -2.02 3.36
CA MET A 265 8.14 -2.01 2.16
C MET A 265 6.82 -2.69 2.48
N PHE A 266 5.72 -2.03 2.15
CA PHE A 266 4.36 -2.46 2.46
C PHE A 266 3.55 -2.59 1.18
N MET A 267 3.06 -3.80 0.88
CA MET A 267 2.48 -4.18 -0.40
C MET A 267 1.17 -4.93 -0.23
N GLY A 268 0.42 -5.05 -1.32
CA GLY A 268 -0.79 -5.89 -1.44
C GLY A 268 -0.61 -6.97 -2.48
N HIS A 269 -1.62 -7.12 -3.36
CA HIS A 269 -1.62 -7.92 -4.57
C HIS A 269 -1.86 -9.42 -4.39
N ASP A 270 -1.18 -10.08 -3.47
CA ASP A 270 -1.36 -11.51 -3.20
C ASP A 270 -2.34 -11.68 -2.03
N HIS A 271 -3.61 -11.98 -2.33
CA HIS A 271 -4.72 -11.85 -1.37
C HIS A 271 -4.67 -12.83 -0.19
N LEU A 272 -3.94 -13.93 -0.32
CA LEU A 272 -3.85 -14.95 0.71
C LEU A 272 -2.52 -14.90 1.48
N ASN A 273 -1.61 -14.02 1.08
CA ASN A 273 -0.34 -13.82 1.76
C ASN A 273 -0.45 -12.69 2.80
N THR A 274 0.08 -12.92 4.00
CA THR A 274 0.14 -11.92 5.09
C THR A 274 1.54 -11.87 5.71
N LEU A 275 2.53 -12.44 5.02
CA LEU A 275 3.90 -12.58 5.49
C LEU A 275 4.56 -11.22 5.76
N SER A 276 5.23 -11.11 6.92
CA SER A 276 6.19 -10.04 7.22
C SER A 276 7.53 -10.64 7.61
N MET A 277 8.59 -10.22 6.94
CA MET A 277 9.96 -10.67 7.16
C MET A 277 10.97 -9.58 6.85
N THR A 278 12.18 -9.66 7.42
CA THR A 278 13.30 -8.81 7.02
C THR A 278 14.22 -9.57 6.07
N TYR A 279 14.56 -8.94 4.95
CA TYR A 279 15.53 -9.45 3.99
C TYR A 279 16.47 -8.31 3.57
N LYS A 280 17.79 -8.56 3.64
CA LYS A 280 18.84 -7.57 3.35
C LYS A 280 18.61 -6.20 4.05
N GLY A 281 18.16 -6.24 5.30
CA GLY A 281 17.94 -5.03 6.11
C GLY A 281 16.66 -4.27 5.85
N ILE A 282 15.80 -4.72 4.93
CA ILE A 282 14.48 -4.12 4.63
C ILE A 282 13.38 -5.08 5.11
N ARG A 283 12.42 -4.58 5.88
CA ARG A 283 11.24 -5.34 6.27
C ARG A 283 10.22 -5.35 5.14
N LEU A 284 9.95 -6.52 4.58
CA LEU A 284 8.97 -6.76 3.53
C LEU A 284 7.68 -7.26 4.16
N THR A 285 6.55 -6.59 3.90
CA THR A 285 5.27 -6.91 4.53
C THR A 285 4.13 -6.92 3.50
N TYR A 286 3.44 -8.06 3.38
CA TYR A 286 2.13 -8.11 2.76
C TYR A 286 1.08 -7.54 3.71
N GLY A 287 0.29 -6.58 3.25
CA GLY A 287 -0.93 -6.17 3.92
C GLY A 287 -1.97 -7.29 3.93
N MET A 288 -2.77 -7.35 4.99
CA MET A 288 -3.93 -8.25 5.02
C MET A 288 -4.99 -7.76 4.04
N SER A 289 -5.35 -8.58 3.06
CA SER A 289 -6.37 -8.23 2.07
C SER A 289 -7.78 -8.20 2.69
N ILE A 290 -8.70 -7.45 2.06
CA ILE A 290 -10.11 -7.42 2.47
C ILE A 290 -11.00 -8.20 1.49
N ASP A 291 -10.47 -8.63 0.38
CA ASP A 291 -11.17 -9.18 -0.78
C ASP A 291 -12.31 -10.17 -0.45
N TYR A 292 -13.49 -9.90 -1.02
CA TYR A 292 -14.65 -10.80 -1.06
C TYR A 292 -15.02 -11.20 -2.50
N ASN A 293 -14.31 -10.67 -3.51
CA ASN A 293 -14.83 -10.62 -4.88
C ASN A 293 -13.91 -11.23 -5.93
N ALA A 294 -12.60 -10.99 -5.87
CA ALA A 294 -11.68 -11.30 -6.96
C ALA A 294 -11.42 -12.80 -7.12
N TYR A 295 -11.07 -13.50 -6.06
CA TYR A 295 -10.80 -14.94 -6.15
C TYR A 295 -12.07 -15.77 -6.01
N LYS A 296 -12.16 -16.83 -6.82
CA LYS A 296 -13.28 -17.78 -6.72
C LYS A 296 -13.33 -18.42 -5.33
N GLY A 297 -14.45 -18.21 -4.62
CA GLY A 297 -14.66 -18.76 -3.29
C GLY A 297 -14.02 -17.98 -2.14
N ILE A 298 -13.29 -16.88 -2.42
CA ILE A 298 -12.64 -16.05 -1.40
C ILE A 298 -13.61 -15.52 -0.34
N ALA A 299 -14.86 -15.25 -0.70
CA ALA A 299 -15.88 -14.78 0.23
C ALA A 299 -16.13 -15.73 1.43
N LYS A 300 -15.76 -17.02 1.29
CA LYS A 300 -15.89 -18.03 2.34
C LYS A 300 -14.64 -18.18 3.21
N ARG A 301 -13.53 -17.54 2.83
CA ARG A 301 -12.27 -17.52 3.61
C ARG A 301 -12.23 -16.28 4.50
N ASN A 302 -11.64 -16.39 5.67
CA ASN A 302 -11.57 -15.30 6.65
C ASN A 302 -10.14 -15.06 7.18
N THR A 303 -9.24 -16.02 6.99
CA THR A 303 -7.92 -16.01 7.65
C THR A 303 -7.00 -14.88 7.19
N GLN A 304 -7.17 -14.39 5.94
CA GLN A 304 -6.36 -13.32 5.39
C GLN A 304 -6.94 -11.92 5.62
N ARG A 305 -8.24 -11.80 6.03
CA ARG A 305 -8.88 -10.47 6.13
C ARG A 305 -8.46 -9.72 7.38
N GLY A 306 -8.13 -8.47 7.16
CA GLY A 306 -7.75 -7.59 8.25
C GLY A 306 -7.12 -6.31 7.76
N GLY A 307 -6.37 -5.67 8.66
CA GLY A 307 -5.45 -4.58 8.38
C GLY A 307 -4.07 -4.86 8.94
N THR A 308 -3.09 -4.10 8.54
CA THR A 308 -1.75 -4.20 9.09
C THR A 308 -1.40 -2.89 9.78
N LEU A 309 -1.08 -2.96 11.07
CA LEU A 309 -0.70 -1.81 11.87
C LEU A 309 0.81 -1.61 11.78
N ILE A 310 1.23 -0.36 11.60
CA ILE A 310 2.63 0.07 11.55
C ILE A 310 2.77 1.18 12.57
N ASP A 311 3.45 0.89 13.68
CA ASP A 311 3.71 1.85 14.76
C ASP A 311 5.11 2.42 14.62
N ILE A 312 5.23 3.73 14.31
CA ILE A 312 6.50 4.44 14.11
C ILE A 312 6.83 5.22 15.38
N TYR A 313 8.00 4.96 15.97
CA TYR A 313 8.48 5.55 17.22
C TYR A 313 9.31 6.83 17.00
N ASP A 314 9.69 7.51 18.09
CA ASP A 314 10.42 8.80 18.04
C ASP A 314 11.79 8.71 17.36
N ASP A 315 12.44 7.56 17.42
CA ASP A 315 13.73 7.30 16.77
C ASP A 315 13.60 6.83 15.30
N GLY A 316 12.39 6.77 14.75
CA GLY A 316 12.10 6.28 13.41
C GLY A 316 12.20 4.75 13.27
N SER A 317 12.36 4.00 14.37
CA SER A 317 12.10 2.57 14.39
C SER A 317 10.60 2.30 14.26
N PHE A 318 10.22 1.08 13.86
CA PHE A 318 8.81 0.74 13.72
C PHE A 318 8.53 -0.74 14.00
N ASP A 319 7.32 -0.99 14.48
CA ASP A 319 6.76 -2.34 14.63
C ASP A 319 5.62 -2.58 13.64
N VAL A 320 5.40 -3.85 13.31
CA VAL A 320 4.30 -4.29 12.45
C VAL A 320 3.47 -5.33 13.18
N THR A 321 2.16 -5.11 13.24
CA THR A 321 1.20 -6.02 13.86
C THR A 321 0.04 -6.29 12.90
N LEU A 322 -0.31 -7.55 12.72
CA LEU A 322 -1.52 -7.92 11.98
C LEU A 322 -2.75 -7.68 12.85
N LEU A 323 -3.79 -7.07 12.26
CA LEU A 323 -5.09 -6.85 12.87
C LEU A 323 -6.15 -7.66 12.10
N PRO A 324 -6.36 -8.94 12.43
CA PRO A 324 -7.37 -9.75 11.77
C PRO A 324 -8.78 -9.18 11.97
N LEU A 325 -9.62 -9.25 10.93
CA LEU A 325 -11.02 -8.82 11.00
C LEU A 325 -11.81 -9.57 12.09
N SER A 326 -11.42 -10.83 12.37
CA SER A 326 -12.01 -11.64 13.46
C SER A 326 -11.79 -11.03 14.85
N ASP A 327 -10.70 -10.30 15.04
CA ASP A 327 -10.30 -9.73 16.33
C ASP A 327 -10.89 -8.33 16.55
N CYS A 328 -11.44 -7.73 15.50
CA CYS A 328 -12.17 -6.47 15.57
C CYS A 328 -13.54 -6.67 16.26
N LYS A 329 -13.92 -5.75 17.15
CA LYS A 329 -15.19 -5.76 17.92
C LYS A 329 -16.33 -5.06 17.19
#